data_f37bb7bc404f4f8ccf45e9db83d8f601
#
_entry.id   f37bb7bc404f4f8ccf45e9db83d8f601
#
_cell.length_a   1.000
_cell.length_b   1.000
_cell.length_c   1.000
_cell.angle_alpha   90.00
_cell.angle_beta   90.00
_cell.angle_gamma   90.00
#
_symmetry.space_group_name_H-M   'P 1'
#
loop_
_entity.id
_entity.type
_entity.pdbx_description
1 polymer ?
#
loop_
_entity_poly.entity_id
_entity_poly.type
_entity_poly.pdbx_seq_one_letter_code
_entity_poly.pdbx_strand_id
1 'polypeptide(L)'
;MARPKSNPDPSRRRPTESECNILAVIWDRGTATVREVYEELSQRQNVGYTTVLKFMQIMTEKGLLERDTSVRPQVFKPAREKSEVQRDMVGDLLDRAFGGSTESLVLGALSSRPSTPEEIAKIRQFLDEME
;
A
#
# COMPACT_ATOMS: atom_id res chain seq x y z
N MET A 1 17.40 13.54 28.19
CA MET A 1 16.88 14.39 27.14
C MET A 1 15.89 13.60 26.28
N ALA A 2 14.76 14.19 26.10
CA ALA A 2 13.72 13.49 25.35
C ALA A 2 14.03 13.49 23.86
N ARG A 3 13.88 12.35 23.25
CA ARG A 3 14.00 12.26 21.80
C ARG A 3 12.77 12.86 21.15
N PRO A 4 12.94 13.53 20.03
CA PRO A 4 11.76 13.97 19.29
C PRO A 4 10.98 12.74 18.86
N LYS A 5 9.71 12.75 19.18
CA LYS A 5 8.86 11.65 18.77
C LYS A 5 8.24 11.89 17.42
N SER A 6 8.47 13.03 16.89
CA SER A 6 7.83 13.48 15.67
C SER A 6 8.29 12.71 14.45
N ASN A 7 9.42 11.99 14.56
CA ASN A 7 9.97 11.29 13.41
C ASN A 7 10.07 9.81 13.69
N PRO A 8 8.93 9.11 13.71
CA PRO A 8 9.02 7.66 13.72
C PRO A 8 9.78 7.21 12.48
N ASP A 9 10.48 6.13 12.62
CA ASP A 9 11.20 5.54 11.51
C ASP A 9 10.27 5.44 10.29
N PRO A 10 10.59 6.09 9.17
CA PRO A 10 9.71 6.01 8.00
C PRO A 10 9.46 4.59 7.54
N SER A 11 10.40 3.67 7.77
CA SER A 11 10.22 2.28 7.37
C SER A 11 9.05 1.63 8.11
N ARG A 12 8.70 2.11 9.29
CA ARG A 12 7.58 1.58 10.05
C ARG A 12 6.23 1.97 9.47
N ARG A 13 6.17 3.08 8.72
CA ARG A 13 4.93 3.56 8.13
C ARG A 13 4.65 2.92 6.79
N ARG A 14 5.68 2.37 6.17
CA ARG A 14 5.50 1.73 4.88
C ARG A 14 4.91 0.35 5.10
N PRO A 15 3.97 -0.05 4.26
CA PRO A 15 3.41 -1.38 4.38
C PRO A 15 4.42 -2.44 3.98
N THR A 16 4.39 -3.53 4.71
CA THR A 16 5.12 -4.73 4.34
C THR A 16 4.40 -5.39 3.17
N GLU A 17 5.01 -6.43 2.60
CA GLU A 17 4.38 -7.17 1.51
C GLU A 17 3.01 -7.72 1.92
N SER A 18 2.93 -8.33 3.10
CA SER A 18 1.66 -8.86 3.60
C SER A 18 0.64 -7.76 3.80
N GLU A 19 1.08 -6.62 4.30
CA GLU A 19 0.18 -5.48 4.51
C GLU A 19 -0.27 -4.88 3.19
N CYS A 20 0.58 -4.89 2.17
CA CYS A 20 0.19 -4.45 0.84
C CYS A 20 -0.95 -5.30 0.28
N ASN A 21 -0.91 -6.60 0.51
CA ASN A 21 -1.96 -7.49 0.06
C ASN A 21 -3.29 -7.14 0.71
N ILE A 22 -3.26 -6.82 2.00
CA ILE A 22 -4.45 -6.42 2.74
C ILE A 22 -4.96 -5.06 2.25
N LEU A 23 -4.05 -4.10 2.06
CA LEU A 23 -4.43 -2.78 1.54
C LEU A 23 -5.09 -2.88 0.18
N ALA A 24 -4.58 -3.76 -0.69
CA ALA A 24 -5.15 -3.92 -2.02
C ALA A 24 -6.63 -4.33 -1.94
N VAL A 25 -6.95 -5.25 -1.02
CA VAL A 25 -8.34 -5.68 -0.82
C VAL A 25 -9.19 -4.51 -0.33
N ILE A 26 -8.68 -3.76 0.66
CA ILE A 26 -9.45 -2.69 1.27
C ILE A 26 -9.61 -1.51 0.29
N TRP A 27 -8.55 -1.19 -0.46
CA TRP A 27 -8.66 -0.13 -1.48
C TRP A 27 -9.72 -0.48 -2.53
N ASP A 28 -9.79 -1.75 -2.90
CA ASP A 28 -10.75 -2.19 -3.91
C ASP A 28 -12.18 -2.15 -3.37
N ARG A 29 -12.37 -2.47 -2.11
CA ARG A 29 -13.69 -2.54 -1.50
C ARG A 29 -14.14 -1.23 -0.85
N GLY A 30 -13.22 -0.36 -0.53
CA GLY A 30 -13.50 0.87 0.24
C GLY A 30 -13.47 0.64 1.74
N THR A 31 -14.20 -0.33 2.23
CA THR A 31 -14.16 -0.78 3.62
C THR A 31 -14.24 -2.30 3.64
N ALA A 32 -13.75 -2.89 4.73
CA ALA A 32 -13.82 -4.35 4.85
C ALA A 32 -13.73 -4.75 6.31
N THR A 33 -14.39 -5.87 6.64
CA THR A 33 -14.20 -6.54 7.91
C THR A 33 -12.99 -7.45 7.81
N VAL A 34 -12.49 -7.89 8.96
CA VAL A 34 -11.39 -8.85 8.98
C VAL A 34 -11.78 -10.12 8.21
N ARG A 35 -13.01 -10.59 8.39
CA ARG A 35 -13.47 -11.80 7.70
C ARG A 35 -13.47 -11.62 6.19
N GLU A 36 -13.91 -10.46 5.71
CA GLU A 36 -13.94 -10.21 4.27
C GLU A 36 -12.53 -10.23 3.68
N VAL A 37 -11.58 -9.61 4.39
CA VAL A 37 -10.19 -9.62 3.94
C VAL A 37 -9.64 -11.05 3.97
N TYR A 38 -9.90 -11.77 5.06
CA TYR A 38 -9.44 -13.14 5.18
C TYR A 38 -10.01 -14.02 4.05
N GLU A 39 -11.30 -13.91 3.78
CA GLU A 39 -11.92 -14.75 2.76
C GLU A 39 -11.34 -14.48 1.38
N GLU A 40 -11.05 -13.23 1.09
CA GLU A 40 -10.48 -12.90 -0.22
C GLU A 40 -9.03 -13.34 -0.32
N LEU A 41 -8.22 -13.10 0.71
CA LEU A 41 -6.81 -13.48 0.68
C LEU A 41 -6.62 -14.99 0.70
N SER A 42 -7.47 -15.72 1.42
CA SER A 42 -7.31 -17.17 1.55
C SER A 42 -7.57 -17.90 0.22
N GLN A 43 -8.19 -17.23 -0.74
CA GLN A 43 -8.36 -17.80 -2.08
C GLN A 43 -7.05 -17.81 -2.87
N ARG A 44 -6.09 -16.99 -2.49
CA ARG A 44 -4.85 -16.80 -3.25
C ARG A 44 -3.62 -17.25 -2.50
N GLN A 45 -3.70 -17.33 -1.20
CA GLN A 45 -2.54 -17.69 -0.40
C GLN A 45 -2.98 -18.40 0.87
N ASN A 46 -2.05 -19.13 1.45
CA ASN A 46 -2.32 -19.85 2.69
C ASN A 46 -2.14 -18.91 3.87
N VAL A 47 -3.23 -18.32 4.31
CA VAL A 47 -3.21 -17.37 5.43
C VAL A 47 -4.38 -17.69 6.34
N GLY A 48 -4.15 -17.58 7.65
CA GLY A 48 -5.20 -17.84 8.64
C GLY A 48 -5.88 -16.57 9.09
N TYR A 49 -7.07 -16.73 9.64
CA TYR A 49 -7.87 -15.60 10.12
C TYR A 49 -7.15 -14.80 11.20
N THR A 50 -6.56 -15.51 12.16
CA THR A 50 -5.86 -14.85 13.26
C THR A 50 -4.69 -14.01 12.78
N THR A 51 -3.98 -14.50 11.76
CA THR A 51 -2.88 -13.76 11.16
C THR A 51 -3.36 -12.49 10.50
N VAL A 52 -4.46 -12.56 9.74
CA VAL A 52 -5.04 -11.38 9.10
C VAL A 52 -5.48 -10.37 10.16
N LEU A 53 -6.15 -10.84 11.20
CA LEU A 53 -6.58 -9.97 12.30
C LEU A 53 -5.38 -9.24 12.91
N LYS A 54 -4.31 -9.96 13.18
CA LYS A 54 -3.12 -9.38 13.79
C LYS A 54 -2.50 -8.32 12.88
N PHE A 55 -2.39 -8.62 11.59
CA PHE A 55 -1.86 -7.64 10.65
C PHE A 55 -2.72 -6.38 10.59
N MET A 56 -4.03 -6.55 10.56
CA MET A 56 -4.91 -5.39 10.48
C MET A 56 -4.86 -4.54 11.75
N GLN A 57 -4.64 -5.17 12.90
CA GLN A 57 -4.43 -4.43 14.14
C GLN A 57 -3.12 -3.64 14.10
N ILE A 58 -2.05 -4.25 13.62
CA ILE A 58 -0.76 -3.57 13.47
C ILE A 58 -0.88 -2.42 12.47
N MET A 59 -1.57 -2.63 11.35
CA MET A 59 -1.75 -1.60 10.35
C MET A 59 -2.54 -0.41 10.90
N THR A 60 -3.49 -0.67 11.79
CA THR A 60 -4.23 0.40 12.44
C THR A 60 -3.30 1.21 13.34
N GLU A 61 -2.43 0.54 14.09
CA GLU A 61 -1.45 1.22 14.93
C GLU A 61 -0.44 2.03 14.12
N LYS A 62 -0.10 1.52 12.93
CA LYS A 62 0.85 2.20 12.04
C LYS A 62 0.24 3.39 11.32
N GLY A 63 -1.07 3.57 11.40
CA GLY A 63 -1.74 4.66 10.70
C GLY A 63 -2.07 4.35 9.26
N LEU A 64 -2.05 3.07 8.87
CA LEU A 64 -2.43 2.65 7.52
C LEU A 64 -3.92 2.42 7.39
N LEU A 65 -4.56 2.02 8.49
CA LEU A 65 -5.99 1.75 8.53
C LEU A 65 -6.64 2.52 9.68
N GLU A 66 -7.93 2.79 9.53
CA GLU A 66 -8.78 3.27 10.59
C GLU A 66 -9.87 2.24 10.85
N ARG A 67 -10.19 2.06 12.11
CA ARG A 67 -11.16 1.07 12.55
C ARG A 67 -12.43 1.77 12.99
N ASP A 68 -13.56 1.35 12.46
CA ASP A 68 -14.87 1.85 12.89
C ASP A 68 -15.46 0.82 13.83
N THR A 69 -15.47 1.15 15.12
CA THR A 69 -16.00 0.25 16.16
C THR A 69 -17.46 0.50 16.45
N SER A 70 -18.08 1.49 15.79
CA SER A 70 -19.49 1.79 16.00
C SER A 70 -20.41 0.77 15.35
N VAL A 71 -19.89 -0.03 14.42
CA VAL A 71 -20.65 -1.08 13.74
C VAL A 71 -20.13 -2.45 14.15
N ARG A 72 -20.96 -3.45 13.97
CA ARG A 72 -20.59 -4.83 14.29
C ARG A 72 -20.96 -5.74 13.13
N PRO A 73 -20.03 -6.53 12.62
CA PRO A 73 -18.60 -6.54 12.99
C PRO A 73 -17.91 -5.24 12.62
N GLN A 74 -16.77 -4.98 13.26
CA GLN A 74 -16.00 -3.78 13.01
C GLN A 74 -15.51 -3.76 11.56
N VAL A 75 -15.53 -2.57 10.95
CA VAL A 75 -15.00 -2.40 9.60
C VAL A 75 -13.73 -1.56 9.65
N PHE A 76 -12.87 -1.79 8.68
CA PHE A 76 -11.62 -1.06 8.53
C PHE A 76 -11.65 -0.34 7.19
N LYS A 77 -11.06 0.84 7.17
CA LYS A 77 -10.92 1.63 5.94
C LYS A 77 -9.51 2.18 5.87
N PRO A 78 -9.04 2.59 4.67
CA PRO A 78 -7.73 3.21 4.58
C PRO A 78 -7.70 4.51 5.38
N ALA A 79 -6.62 4.71 6.15
CA ALA A 79 -6.42 5.96 6.89
C ALA A 79 -5.82 7.04 6.00
N ARG A 80 -5.16 6.64 4.90
CA ARG A 80 -4.50 7.54 3.96
C ARG A 80 -4.95 7.19 2.55
N GLU A 81 -4.88 8.17 1.67
CA GLU A 81 -5.24 7.93 0.29
C GLU A 81 -4.29 6.95 -0.38
N LYS A 82 -4.85 6.11 -1.25
CA LYS A 82 -4.09 5.10 -1.97
C LYS A 82 -2.89 5.68 -2.69
N SER A 83 -3.10 6.79 -3.41
CA SER A 83 -2.02 7.41 -4.18
C SER A 83 -0.91 7.91 -3.27
N GLU A 84 -1.24 8.40 -2.09
CA GLU A 84 -0.24 8.89 -1.15
C GLU A 84 0.63 7.75 -0.64
N VAL A 85 0.01 6.64 -0.25
CA VAL A 85 0.75 5.46 0.22
C VAL A 85 1.63 4.92 -0.90
N GLN A 86 1.08 4.87 -2.12
CA GLN A 86 1.83 4.38 -3.27
C GLN A 86 3.05 5.25 -3.57
N ARG A 87 2.89 6.59 -3.47
CA ARG A 87 4.03 7.49 -3.70
C ARG A 87 5.12 7.27 -2.66
N ASP A 88 4.73 7.05 -1.40
CA ASP A 88 5.72 6.79 -0.36
C ASP A 88 6.49 5.49 -0.64
N MET A 89 5.78 4.47 -1.11
CA MET A 89 6.40 3.19 -1.45
C MET A 89 7.36 3.34 -2.63
N VAL A 90 6.94 4.08 -3.65
CA VAL A 90 7.79 4.31 -4.81
C VAL A 90 9.03 5.12 -4.43
N GLY A 91 8.85 6.16 -3.58
CA GLY A 91 9.99 6.96 -3.11
C GLY A 91 11.01 6.12 -2.36
N ASP A 92 10.53 5.21 -1.52
CA ASP A 92 11.41 4.32 -0.79
C ASP A 92 12.18 3.40 -1.73
N LEU A 93 11.48 2.79 -2.67
CA LEU A 93 12.09 1.91 -3.65
C LEU A 93 13.12 2.65 -4.51
N LEU A 94 12.77 3.88 -4.90
CA LEU A 94 13.64 4.74 -5.68
C LEU A 94 14.98 4.96 -4.97
N ASP A 95 14.92 5.25 -3.68
CA ASP A 95 16.14 5.52 -2.91
C ASP A 95 16.92 4.25 -2.62
N ARG A 96 16.24 3.16 -2.29
CA ARG A 96 16.91 1.95 -1.82
C ARG A 96 17.43 1.08 -2.96
N ALA A 97 16.70 1.01 -4.06
CA ALA A 97 17.05 0.08 -5.13
C ALA A 97 17.53 0.75 -6.41
N PHE A 98 17.20 2.03 -6.60
CA PHE A 98 17.49 2.72 -7.86
C PHE A 98 18.38 3.94 -7.68
N GLY A 99 19.00 4.09 -6.51
CA GLY A 99 19.96 5.16 -6.28
C GLY A 99 19.40 6.55 -6.52
N GLY A 100 18.10 6.73 -6.34
CA GLY A 100 17.44 8.01 -6.57
C GLY A 100 17.16 8.34 -8.02
N SER A 101 17.39 7.40 -8.93
CA SER A 101 17.23 7.66 -10.37
C SER A 101 15.82 7.32 -10.83
N THR A 102 15.01 8.36 -11.06
CA THR A 102 13.67 8.19 -11.61
C THR A 102 13.70 7.47 -12.95
N GLU A 103 14.68 7.81 -13.78
CA GLU A 103 14.82 7.17 -15.09
C GLU A 103 14.98 5.67 -14.95
N SER A 104 15.89 5.24 -14.08
CA SER A 104 16.14 3.81 -13.87
C SER A 104 14.89 3.08 -13.38
N LEU A 105 14.15 3.71 -12.45
CA LEU A 105 12.95 3.10 -11.93
C LEU A 105 11.87 2.96 -13.00
N VAL A 106 11.65 4.01 -13.79
CA VAL A 106 10.63 3.97 -14.84
C VAL A 106 10.98 2.94 -15.90
N LEU A 107 12.25 2.94 -16.35
CA LEU A 107 12.69 1.96 -17.36
C LEU A 107 12.59 0.54 -16.81
N GLY A 108 12.94 0.35 -15.54
CA GLY A 108 12.80 -0.95 -14.89
C GLY A 108 11.37 -1.41 -14.85
N ALA A 109 10.45 -0.49 -14.49
CA ALA A 109 9.03 -0.83 -14.41
C ALA A 109 8.48 -1.23 -15.78
N LEU A 110 8.81 -0.47 -16.82
CA LEU A 110 8.34 -0.76 -18.17
C LEU A 110 8.94 -2.03 -18.75
N SER A 111 10.14 -2.40 -18.29
CA SER A 111 10.82 -3.60 -18.77
C SER A 111 10.43 -4.85 -18.03
N SER A 112 9.84 -4.73 -16.83
CA SER A 112 9.60 -5.87 -15.96
C SER A 112 8.45 -6.73 -16.44
N ARG A 113 7.49 -6.15 -17.15
CA ARG A 113 6.34 -6.87 -17.68
C ARG A 113 5.71 -6.05 -18.79
N PRO A 114 4.95 -6.68 -19.69
CA PRO A 114 4.30 -5.96 -20.78
C PRO A 114 3.27 -4.96 -20.26
N SER A 115 3.18 -3.82 -20.93
CA SER A 115 2.16 -2.81 -20.65
C SER A 115 1.20 -2.76 -21.83
N THR A 116 -0.08 -2.44 -21.54
CA THR A 116 -1.05 -2.31 -22.62
C THR A 116 -0.83 -1.03 -23.40
N PRO A 117 -1.28 -0.97 -24.67
CA PRO A 117 -1.19 0.29 -25.43
C PRO A 117 -1.90 1.45 -24.72
N GLU A 118 -3.01 1.19 -24.07
CA GLU A 118 -3.74 2.21 -23.32
C GLU A 118 -2.92 2.74 -22.16
N GLU A 119 -2.24 1.85 -21.45
CA GLU A 119 -1.39 2.22 -20.34
C GLU A 119 -0.21 3.09 -20.81
N ILE A 120 0.43 2.68 -21.90
CA ILE A 120 1.54 3.44 -22.46
C ILE A 120 1.06 4.83 -22.91
N ALA A 121 -0.12 4.91 -23.52
CA ALA A 121 -0.66 6.19 -23.96
C ALA A 121 -0.85 7.14 -22.79
N LYS A 122 -1.35 6.64 -21.67
CA LYS A 122 -1.53 7.46 -20.47
C LYS A 122 -0.19 7.93 -19.90
N ILE A 123 0.80 7.07 -19.92
CA ILE A 123 2.14 7.44 -19.46
C ILE A 123 2.71 8.55 -20.34
N ARG A 124 2.57 8.43 -21.66
CA ARG A 124 3.04 9.46 -22.57
C ARG A 124 2.34 10.79 -22.32
N GLN A 125 1.02 10.74 -22.14
CA GLN A 125 0.26 11.96 -21.86
C GLN A 125 0.74 12.63 -20.58
N PHE A 126 0.98 11.85 -19.55
CA PHE A 126 1.48 12.37 -18.28
C PHE A 126 2.83 13.06 -18.46
N LEU A 127 3.74 12.44 -19.22
CA LEU A 127 5.06 13.03 -19.48
C LEU A 127 4.93 14.33 -20.27
N ASP A 128 4.04 14.36 -21.25
CA ASP A 128 3.83 15.58 -22.05
C ASP A 128 3.33 16.72 -21.19
N GLU A 129 2.49 16.44 -20.22
CA GLU A 129 1.93 17.46 -19.34
C GLU A 129 2.96 18.00 -18.36
N MET A 130 4.06 17.29 -18.16
CA MET A 130 5.11 17.74 -17.24
C MET A 130 6.04 18.77 -17.88
N GLU A 131 6.01 18.94 -19.19
CA GLU A 131 6.90 19.88 -19.88
C GLU A 131 6.38 21.31 -19.88
#